data_f87360f42510a6a9ba243c589d7eb809
#
_entry.id   f87360f42510a6a9ba243c589d7eb809
#
_cell.length_a   1.000
_cell.length_b   1.000
_cell.length_c   1.000
_cell.angle_alpha   90.00
_cell.angle_beta   90.00
_cell.angle_gamma   90.00
#
_symmetry.space_group_name_H-M   'P 1'
#
loop_
_entity.id
_entity.type
_entity.pdbx_description
1 polymer ?
#
loop_
_entity_poly.entity_id
_entity_poly.type
_entity_poly.pdbx_seq_one_letter_code
_entity_poly.pdbx_strand_id
1 'polypeptide(L)'
;MKKYYIGPIIEYDENGNVIYVKIHDGYESWYEYDEKRNCIHAKNSKGKEQWNEYDKNGNRIHTKDSNGYEEWNEYDENGNCIHYKNSDGYEERKRYDENGDMHYI
;
A
#
# COMPACT_ATOMS: atom_id res chain seq x y z
N MET A 1 21.97 -8.53 -36.15
CA MET A 1 20.69 -9.06 -35.67
C MET A 1 19.83 -7.90 -35.13
N LYS A 2 18.63 -7.80 -35.61
CA LYS A 2 17.69 -6.76 -35.16
C LYS A 2 17.09 -7.15 -33.83
N LYS A 3 17.14 -6.21 -32.86
CA LYS A 3 16.43 -6.35 -31.60
C LYS A 3 15.07 -5.69 -31.75
N TYR A 4 14.04 -6.41 -31.37
CA TYR A 4 12.68 -5.87 -31.33
C TYR A 4 12.34 -5.54 -29.89
N TYR A 5 11.96 -4.30 -29.65
CA TYR A 5 11.49 -3.87 -28.33
C TYR A 5 9.98 -4.02 -28.32
N ILE A 6 9.52 -4.84 -27.39
CA ILE A 6 8.11 -5.00 -27.13
C ILE A 6 7.81 -4.04 -25.97
N GLY A 7 6.86 -3.17 -26.17
CA GLY A 7 6.42 -2.26 -25.09
C GLY A 7 5.87 -3.05 -23.91
N PRO A 8 5.63 -2.39 -22.79
CA PRO A 8 5.12 -3.07 -21.61
C PRO A 8 3.77 -3.73 -21.90
N ILE A 9 3.56 -4.90 -21.30
CA ILE A 9 2.27 -5.57 -21.31
C ILE A 9 1.59 -5.15 -20.02
N ILE A 10 0.40 -4.58 -20.13
CA ILE A 10 -0.38 -4.12 -18.98
C ILE A 10 -1.77 -4.73 -19.08
N GLU A 11 -2.20 -5.38 -18.01
CA GLU A 11 -3.54 -5.95 -17.91
C GLU A 11 -4.32 -5.20 -16.84
N TYR A 12 -5.60 -4.98 -17.13
CA TYR A 12 -6.51 -4.24 -16.27
C TYR A 12 -7.67 -5.14 -15.86
N ASP A 13 -8.22 -4.89 -14.67
CA ASP A 13 -9.46 -5.53 -14.29
C ASP A 13 -10.65 -4.81 -14.95
N GLU A 14 -11.85 -5.29 -14.69
CA GLU A 14 -13.06 -4.72 -15.29
C GLU A 14 -13.34 -3.29 -14.85
N ASN A 15 -12.70 -2.82 -13.76
CA ASN A 15 -12.84 -1.47 -13.23
C ASN A 15 -11.72 -0.53 -13.71
N GLY A 16 -10.81 -1.02 -14.54
CA GLY A 16 -9.69 -0.24 -15.07
C GLY A 16 -8.47 -0.17 -14.18
N ASN A 17 -8.42 -0.96 -13.11
CA ASN A 17 -7.24 -1.03 -12.24
C ASN A 17 -6.19 -1.95 -12.84
N VAL A 18 -4.92 -1.55 -12.79
CA VAL A 18 -3.81 -2.37 -13.29
C VAL A 18 -3.62 -3.58 -12.38
N ILE A 19 -3.75 -4.79 -12.92
CA ILE A 19 -3.55 -6.04 -12.16
C ILE A 19 -2.26 -6.76 -12.52
N TYR A 20 -1.67 -6.44 -13.66
CA TYR A 20 -0.45 -7.10 -14.11
C TYR A 20 0.34 -6.17 -15.01
N VAL A 21 1.66 -6.14 -14.81
CA VAL A 21 2.59 -5.39 -15.68
C VAL A 21 3.79 -6.28 -15.96
N LYS A 22 4.17 -6.35 -17.21
CA LYS A 22 5.43 -7.00 -17.61
C LYS A 22 6.20 -6.02 -18.51
N ILE A 23 7.43 -5.71 -18.14
CA ILE A 23 8.30 -4.85 -18.94
C ILE A 23 9.25 -5.69 -19.78
N HIS A 24 9.91 -5.07 -20.75
CA HIS A 24 10.69 -5.74 -21.80
C HIS A 24 11.84 -6.63 -21.29
N ASP A 25 12.36 -6.38 -20.09
CA ASP A 25 13.43 -7.18 -19.49
C ASP A 25 12.90 -8.41 -18.74
N GLY A 26 11.59 -8.62 -18.76
CA GLY A 26 10.96 -9.75 -18.08
C GLY A 26 10.53 -9.50 -16.64
N TYR A 27 10.74 -8.29 -16.13
CA TYR A 27 10.29 -7.94 -14.78
C TYR A 27 8.76 -7.87 -14.78
N GLU A 28 8.15 -8.52 -13.78
CA GLU A 28 6.71 -8.63 -13.69
C GLU A 28 6.20 -8.12 -12.33
N SER A 29 5.00 -7.56 -12.34
CA SER A 29 4.32 -7.09 -11.13
C SER A 29 2.86 -7.47 -11.19
N TRP A 30 2.31 -7.86 -10.04
CA TRP A 30 0.90 -8.26 -9.89
C TRP A 30 0.28 -7.44 -8.78
N TYR A 31 -0.98 -7.04 -8.95
CA TYR A 31 -1.70 -6.21 -7.99
C TYR A 31 -3.11 -6.72 -7.79
N GLU A 32 -3.58 -6.65 -6.54
CA GLU A 32 -4.96 -6.97 -6.20
C GLU A 32 -5.57 -5.79 -5.45
N TYR A 33 -6.85 -5.56 -5.66
CA TYR A 33 -7.56 -4.41 -5.13
C TYR A 33 -8.82 -4.85 -4.40
N ASP A 34 -9.24 -4.07 -3.41
CA ASP A 34 -10.54 -4.25 -2.78
C ASP A 34 -11.62 -3.60 -3.66
N GLU A 35 -12.87 -3.72 -3.23
CA GLU A 35 -14.00 -3.18 -3.99
C GLU A 35 -14.02 -1.65 -4.07
N LYS A 36 -13.23 -0.96 -3.23
CA LYS A 36 -13.08 0.49 -3.25
C LYS A 36 -11.84 0.93 -4.03
N ARG A 37 -11.19 0.01 -4.75
CA ARG A 37 -10.00 0.24 -5.57
C ARG A 37 -8.73 0.55 -4.78
N ASN A 38 -8.68 0.16 -3.51
CA ASN A 38 -7.47 0.25 -2.71
C ASN A 38 -6.61 -0.98 -2.99
N CYS A 39 -5.33 -0.79 -3.25
CA CYS A 39 -4.41 -1.91 -3.48
C CYS A 39 -4.17 -2.66 -2.17
N ILE A 40 -4.64 -3.90 -2.08
CA ILE A 40 -4.50 -4.74 -0.88
C ILE A 40 -3.33 -5.71 -0.96
N HIS A 41 -2.82 -5.97 -2.16
CA HIS A 41 -1.71 -6.90 -2.34
C HIS A 41 -0.92 -6.52 -3.58
N ALA A 42 0.40 -6.46 -3.46
CA ALA A 42 1.30 -6.24 -4.58
C ALA A 42 2.46 -7.23 -4.48
N LYS A 43 2.86 -7.77 -5.63
CA LYS A 43 3.92 -8.76 -5.72
C LYS A 43 4.72 -8.49 -6.99
N ASN A 44 6.03 -8.75 -6.95
CA ASN A 44 6.85 -8.65 -8.16
C ASN A 44 7.72 -9.89 -8.35
N SER A 45 8.31 -10.00 -9.54
CA SER A 45 9.11 -11.15 -9.93
C SER A 45 10.44 -11.28 -9.18
N LYS A 46 10.81 -10.26 -8.39
CA LYS A 46 11.99 -10.31 -7.51
C LYS A 46 11.65 -10.86 -6.12
N GLY A 47 10.42 -11.30 -5.92
CA GLY A 47 9.98 -11.89 -4.65
C GLY A 47 9.55 -10.89 -3.59
N LYS A 48 9.42 -9.62 -3.93
CA LYS A 48 8.88 -8.62 -3.00
C LYS A 48 7.37 -8.68 -3.01
N GLU A 49 6.80 -8.68 -1.81
CA GLU A 49 5.35 -8.67 -1.62
C GLU A 49 4.97 -7.65 -0.56
N GLN A 50 3.80 -7.10 -0.71
CA GLN A 50 3.23 -6.17 0.26
C GLN A 50 1.74 -6.42 0.38
N TRP A 51 1.25 -6.43 1.62
CA TRP A 51 -0.17 -6.58 1.95
C TRP A 51 -0.61 -5.34 2.69
N ASN A 52 -1.77 -4.81 2.35
CA ASN A 52 -2.31 -3.60 2.95
C ASN A 52 -3.76 -3.82 3.36
N GLU A 53 -4.14 -3.22 4.50
CA GLU A 53 -5.52 -3.16 4.94
C GLU A 53 -5.92 -1.70 5.12
N TYR A 54 -7.17 -1.39 4.82
CA TYR A 54 -7.70 -0.03 4.84
C TYR A 54 -8.96 0.03 5.67
N ASP A 55 -9.19 1.18 6.30
CA ASP A 55 -10.46 1.41 7.00
C ASP A 55 -11.54 1.83 5.97
N LYS A 56 -12.75 2.04 6.46
CA LYS A 56 -13.90 2.40 5.61
C LYS A 56 -13.73 3.74 4.89
N ASN A 57 -12.81 4.59 5.36
CA ASN A 57 -12.54 5.90 4.78
C ASN A 57 -11.37 5.87 3.79
N GLY A 58 -10.77 4.70 3.56
CA GLY A 58 -9.65 4.56 2.64
C GLY A 58 -8.29 4.84 3.27
N ASN A 59 -8.22 4.99 4.59
CA ASN A 59 -6.95 5.18 5.29
C ASN A 59 -6.28 3.83 5.51
N ARG A 60 -4.99 3.73 5.19
CA ARG A 60 -4.26 2.47 5.40
C ARG A 60 -3.97 2.26 6.88
N ILE A 61 -4.55 1.20 7.46
CA ILE A 61 -4.43 0.88 8.88
C ILE A 61 -3.37 -0.18 9.17
N HIS A 62 -2.98 -0.96 8.18
CA HIS A 62 -2.00 -2.02 8.36
C HIS A 62 -1.28 -2.28 7.05
N THR A 63 0.03 -2.43 7.11
CA THR A 63 0.83 -2.89 5.97
C THR A 63 1.87 -3.89 6.47
N LYS A 64 2.14 -4.88 5.64
CA LYS A 64 3.16 -5.90 5.91
C LYS A 64 3.90 -6.16 4.61
N ASP A 65 5.22 -6.32 4.69
CA ASP A 65 6.00 -6.67 3.52
C ASP A 65 6.61 -8.07 3.64
N SER A 66 7.23 -8.54 2.57
CA SER A 66 7.80 -9.88 2.49
C SER A 66 9.01 -10.08 3.40
N ASN A 67 9.58 -9.00 3.94
CA ASN A 67 10.67 -9.07 4.92
C ASN A 67 10.16 -9.20 6.36
N GLY A 68 8.84 -9.21 6.55
CA GLY A 68 8.21 -9.31 7.86
C GLY A 68 8.03 -7.97 8.57
N TYR A 69 8.38 -6.87 7.93
CA TYR A 69 8.17 -5.54 8.49
C TYR A 69 6.68 -5.20 8.45
N GLU A 70 6.16 -4.68 9.56
CA GLU A 70 4.74 -4.33 9.67
C GLU A 70 4.58 -2.94 10.28
N GLU A 71 3.53 -2.26 9.85
CA GLU A 71 3.12 -0.98 10.42
C GLU A 71 1.62 -1.00 10.68
N TRP A 72 1.22 -0.37 11.79
CA TRP A 72 -0.19 -0.22 12.19
C TRP A 72 -0.47 1.25 12.41
N ASN A 73 -1.59 1.74 11.91
CA ASN A 73 -2.02 3.12 12.06
C ASN A 73 -3.48 3.17 12.49
N GLU A 74 -3.78 4.10 13.40
CA GLU A 74 -5.16 4.45 13.75
C GLU A 74 -5.38 5.91 13.44
N TYR A 75 -6.57 6.26 13.01
CA TYR A 75 -6.92 7.61 12.57
C TYR A 75 -8.14 8.11 13.31
N ASP A 76 -8.21 9.42 13.54
CA ASP A 76 -9.40 10.04 14.09
C ASP A 76 -10.43 10.26 12.96
N GLU A 77 -11.58 10.81 13.32
CA GLU A 77 -12.66 11.02 12.36
C GLU A 77 -12.33 12.05 11.27
N ASN A 78 -11.30 12.87 11.49
CA ASN A 78 -10.82 13.86 10.53
C ASN A 78 -9.70 13.34 9.63
N GLY A 79 -9.32 12.07 9.80
CA GLY A 79 -8.25 11.46 8.99
C GLY A 79 -6.85 11.71 9.50
N ASN A 80 -6.70 12.25 10.71
CA ASN A 80 -5.39 12.46 11.33
C ASN A 80 -4.91 11.17 11.99
N CYS A 81 -3.66 10.79 11.74
CA CYS A 81 -3.07 9.63 12.41
C CYS A 81 -2.86 9.94 13.89
N ILE A 82 -3.50 9.15 14.77
CA ILE A 82 -3.43 9.32 16.21
C ILE A 82 -2.60 8.25 16.90
N HIS A 83 -2.33 7.15 16.23
CA HIS A 83 -1.52 6.06 16.76
C HIS A 83 -0.76 5.40 15.62
N TYR A 84 0.55 5.32 15.77
CA TYR A 84 1.45 4.63 14.84
C TYR A 84 2.29 3.64 15.63
N LYS A 85 2.46 2.45 15.07
CA LYS A 85 3.30 1.40 15.65
C LYS A 85 3.94 0.61 14.52
N ASN A 86 5.18 0.17 14.70
CA ASN A 86 5.82 -0.70 13.73
C ASN A 86 6.49 -1.91 14.40
N SER A 87 6.90 -2.87 13.58
CA SER A 87 7.50 -4.11 14.06
C SER A 87 8.93 -3.94 14.59
N ASP A 88 9.54 -2.76 14.40
CA ASP A 88 10.84 -2.43 14.98
C ASP A 88 10.73 -1.96 16.43
N GLY A 89 9.50 -1.91 16.95
CA GLY A 89 9.25 -1.53 18.34
C GLY A 89 8.98 -0.04 18.55
N TYR A 90 8.91 0.73 17.48
CA TYR A 90 8.55 2.14 17.58
C TYR A 90 7.05 2.29 17.74
N GLU A 91 6.64 3.16 18.66
CA GLU A 91 5.24 3.46 18.90
C GLU A 91 5.06 4.93 19.24
N GLU A 92 4.05 5.55 18.67
CA GLU A 92 3.77 6.96 18.87
C GLU A 92 2.26 7.16 18.99
N ARG A 93 1.84 7.94 19.99
CA ARG A 93 0.45 8.32 20.21
C ARG A 93 0.34 9.82 20.26
N LYS A 94 -0.71 10.35 19.62
CA LYS A 94 -0.96 11.79 19.60
C LYS A 94 -2.43 12.07 19.46
N ARG A 95 -2.82 13.29 19.82
CA ARG A 95 -4.19 13.77 19.65
C ARG A 95 -4.14 15.13 18.95
N TYR A 96 -5.22 15.48 18.34
CA TYR A 96 -5.41 16.79 17.73
C TYR A 96 -6.55 17.49 18.48
N ASP A 97 -6.34 18.75 18.83
CA ASP A 97 -7.35 19.51 19.56
C ASP A 97 -8.35 20.13 18.57
N GLU A 98 -9.33 20.86 19.09
CA GLU A 98 -10.39 21.46 18.27
C GLU A 98 -9.86 22.51 17.29
N ASN A 99 -8.65 23.05 17.50
CA ASN A 99 -8.00 23.98 16.59
C ASN A 99 -7.14 23.27 15.54
N GLY A 100 -7.05 21.94 15.62
CA GLY A 100 -6.22 21.15 14.72
C GLY A 100 -4.75 21.05 15.13
N ASP A 101 -4.41 21.51 16.35
CA ASP A 101 -3.04 21.45 16.85
C ASP A 101 -2.75 20.08 17.44
N MET A 102 -1.56 19.57 17.14
CA MET A 102 -1.12 18.22 17.53
C MET A 102 -0.47 18.24 18.92
N HIS A 103 -0.82 17.24 19.72
CA HIS A 103 -0.24 17.01 21.05
C HIS A 103 0.17 15.54 21.18
N TYR A 104 1.38 15.30 21.65
CA TYR A 104 1.81 13.93 21.99
C TYR A 104 1.17 13.50 23.32
N ILE A 105 0.85 12.22 23.38
CA ILE A 105 0.28 11.63 24.60
C ILE A 105 1.31 10.75 25.29
#